data_a4aa7c713eb063ecb97c9dd9715793d6
#
_entry.id   a4aa7c713eb063ecb97c9dd9715793d6
#
_cell.length_a   1.000
_cell.length_b   1.000
_cell.length_c   1.000
_cell.angle_alpha   90.00
_cell.angle_beta   90.00
_cell.angle_gamma   90.00
#
_symmetry.space_group_name_H-M   'P 1'
#
loop_
_entity.id
_entity.type
_entity.pdbx_description
1 polymer ?
#
loop_
_entity_poly.entity_id
_entity_poly.type
_entity_poly.pdbx_seq_one_letter_code
_entity_poly.pdbx_strand_id
1 'polypeptide(L)'
;MKDDNRIVMTLDAGGTNLVFSAICGGEEIVTPVHYPTASHDLDACLATLVKGFREVESQLSQKPVAISFAFPGPADYRAGIIGDLPNFPSFRGGVALGPFLEANFGIPVFINNDGALFAYGEALAGMLPEINNRLEKAGSTKRYQNLIGITLGTGFGGGVVINGELLYGDNQSGGSLWCLRNKKYPE
;
A
#
# COMPACT_ATOMS: atom_id res chain seq x y z
N MET A 1 -14.99 9.20 3.72
CA MET A 1 -14.36 7.99 4.29
C MET A 1 -14.99 7.58 5.61
N LYS A 2 -15.29 8.50 6.55
CA LYS A 2 -15.89 8.12 7.86
C LYS A 2 -17.24 7.40 7.79
N ASP A 3 -17.98 7.58 6.68
CA ASP A 3 -19.28 6.93 6.46
C ASP A 3 -19.19 5.63 5.64
N ASP A 4 -17.97 5.15 5.35
CA ASP A 4 -17.75 3.91 4.61
C ASP A 4 -17.68 2.73 5.57
N ASN A 5 -18.72 1.90 5.57
CA ASN A 5 -18.85 0.74 6.45
C ASN A 5 -18.16 -0.53 5.91
N ARG A 6 -17.49 -0.45 4.76
CA ARG A 6 -16.75 -1.58 4.21
C ARG A 6 -15.51 -1.86 5.04
N ILE A 7 -15.32 -3.13 5.37
CA ILE A 7 -14.13 -3.60 6.06
C ILE A 7 -13.09 -4.03 5.04
N VAL A 8 -11.89 -3.51 5.14
CA VAL A 8 -10.73 -3.87 4.29
C VAL A 8 -9.63 -4.39 5.20
N MET A 9 -9.15 -5.60 4.93
CA MET A 9 -7.96 -6.13 5.61
C MET A 9 -6.70 -5.51 5.00
N THR A 10 -5.73 -5.18 5.85
CA THR A 10 -4.51 -4.48 5.48
C THR A 10 -3.27 -5.21 5.96
N LEU A 11 -2.15 -4.93 5.32
CA LEU A 11 -0.84 -5.46 5.67
C LEU A 11 0.22 -4.35 5.55
N ASP A 12 1.03 -4.21 6.58
CA ASP A 12 2.33 -3.53 6.49
C ASP A 12 3.41 -4.60 6.29
N ALA A 13 3.97 -4.65 5.08
CA ALA A 13 4.91 -5.68 4.66
C ALA A 13 6.35 -5.18 4.81
N GLY A 14 6.92 -5.33 6.00
CA GLY A 14 8.33 -5.06 6.27
C GLY A 14 9.24 -6.24 5.92
N GLY A 15 10.51 -5.96 5.65
CA GLY A 15 11.51 -7.00 5.39
C GLY A 15 11.77 -7.94 6.57
N THR A 16 11.39 -7.55 7.80
CA THR A 16 11.62 -8.31 9.02
C THR A 16 10.31 -8.76 9.66
N ASN A 17 9.28 -7.94 9.61
CA ASN A 17 7.98 -8.19 10.23
C ASN A 17 6.85 -7.87 9.27
N LEU A 18 5.79 -8.65 9.38
CA LEU A 18 4.49 -8.44 8.74
C LEU A 18 3.49 -8.05 9.82
N VAL A 19 2.77 -6.94 9.61
CA VAL A 19 1.73 -6.47 10.52
C VAL A 19 0.39 -6.46 9.80
N PHE A 20 -0.52 -7.29 10.26
CA PHE A 20 -1.85 -7.45 9.66
C PHE A 20 -2.89 -6.72 10.49
N SER A 21 -3.82 -6.05 9.84
CA SER A 21 -4.90 -5.31 10.48
C SER A 21 -6.15 -5.26 9.61
N ALA A 22 -7.17 -4.55 10.05
CA ALA A 22 -8.38 -4.25 9.28
C ALA A 22 -8.86 -2.83 9.59
N ILE A 23 -9.34 -2.16 8.54
CA ILE A 23 -9.82 -0.77 8.59
C ILE A 23 -11.27 -0.71 8.16
N CYS A 24 -12.05 0.11 8.86
CA CYS A 24 -13.41 0.48 8.50
C CYS A 24 -13.61 1.97 8.79
N GLY A 25 -14.14 2.73 7.83
CA GLY A 25 -14.37 4.17 7.99
C GLY A 25 -13.11 5.01 8.24
N GLY A 26 -11.93 4.47 7.95
CA GLY A 26 -10.63 5.10 8.22
C GLY A 26 -10.07 4.81 9.61
N GLU A 27 -10.71 3.97 10.39
CA GLU A 27 -10.27 3.57 11.73
C GLU A 27 -9.83 2.09 11.72
N GLU A 28 -8.79 1.76 12.49
CA GLU A 28 -8.39 0.39 12.74
C GLU A 28 -9.40 -0.27 13.70
N ILE A 29 -9.93 -1.44 13.33
CA ILE A 29 -11.05 -2.08 14.03
C ILE A 29 -10.71 -3.41 14.68
N VAL A 30 -9.47 -3.84 14.60
CA VAL A 30 -8.96 -5.10 15.19
C VAL A 30 -7.67 -4.85 15.96
N THR A 31 -7.27 -5.79 16.79
CA THR A 31 -5.92 -5.81 17.33
C THR A 31 -4.96 -6.29 16.24
N PRO A 32 -3.92 -5.51 15.89
CA PRO A 32 -2.95 -5.92 14.86
C PRO A 32 -2.27 -7.24 15.21
N VAL A 33 -2.07 -8.06 14.17
CA VAL A 33 -1.42 -9.36 14.26
C VAL A 33 -0.01 -9.25 13.68
N HIS A 34 0.99 -9.75 14.38
CA HIS A 34 2.39 -9.61 14.02
C HIS A 34 3.01 -10.97 13.76
N TYR A 35 3.70 -11.11 12.62
CA TYR A 35 4.50 -12.29 12.29
C TYR A 35 5.86 -11.89 11.73
N PRO A 36 6.91 -12.69 11.98
CA PRO A 36 8.18 -12.49 11.29
C PRO A 36 8.01 -12.77 9.78
N THR A 37 8.71 -11.99 8.97
CA THR A 37 8.74 -12.19 7.52
C THR A 37 9.69 -13.35 7.19
N ALA A 38 9.18 -14.44 6.61
CA ALA A 38 10.01 -15.55 6.11
C ALA A 38 10.54 -15.23 4.70
N SER A 39 11.30 -14.14 4.55
CA SER A 39 11.69 -13.57 3.24
C SER A 39 12.55 -14.49 2.37
N HIS A 40 13.19 -15.51 2.94
CA HIS A 40 14.06 -16.47 2.24
C HIS A 40 13.36 -17.76 1.85
N ASP A 41 12.13 -18.00 2.33
CA ASP A 41 11.34 -19.20 2.08
C ASP A 41 9.96 -18.77 1.58
N LEU A 42 9.68 -19.03 0.31
CA LEU A 42 8.44 -18.59 -0.33
C LEU A 42 7.22 -19.29 0.29
N ASP A 43 7.29 -20.60 0.50
CA ASP A 43 6.15 -21.36 1.02
C ASP A 43 5.83 -20.93 2.45
N ALA A 44 6.86 -20.75 3.28
CA ALA A 44 6.70 -20.23 4.65
C ALA A 44 6.17 -18.79 4.65
N CYS A 45 6.64 -17.92 3.74
CA CYS A 45 6.16 -16.57 3.61
C CYS A 45 4.68 -16.53 3.21
N LEU A 46 4.30 -17.28 2.16
CA LEU A 46 2.92 -17.36 1.69
C LEU A 46 1.98 -17.96 2.76
N ALA A 47 2.43 -19.00 3.47
CA ALA A 47 1.67 -19.58 4.58
C ALA A 47 1.47 -18.54 5.72
N THR A 48 2.49 -17.74 6.02
CA THR A 48 2.42 -16.69 7.04
C THR A 48 1.43 -15.59 6.62
N LEU A 49 1.42 -15.21 5.35
CA LEU A 49 0.46 -14.23 4.82
C LEU A 49 -0.99 -14.72 4.97
N VAL A 50 -1.25 -15.96 4.59
CA VAL A 50 -2.59 -16.56 4.77
C VAL A 50 -2.97 -16.63 6.23
N LYS A 51 -2.06 -17.10 7.10
CA LYS A 51 -2.28 -17.20 8.54
C LYS A 51 -2.62 -15.85 9.16
N GLY A 52 -1.84 -14.80 8.88
CA GLY A 52 -2.04 -13.47 9.42
C GLY A 52 -3.39 -12.88 9.04
N PHE A 53 -3.77 -12.95 7.76
CA PHE A 53 -5.08 -12.49 7.32
C PHE A 53 -6.25 -13.32 7.89
N ARG A 54 -6.09 -14.65 8.06
CA ARG A 54 -7.11 -15.48 8.72
C ARG A 54 -7.31 -15.11 10.19
N GLU A 55 -6.24 -14.77 10.88
CA GLU A 55 -6.32 -14.33 12.27
C GLU A 55 -6.98 -12.96 12.41
N VAL A 56 -6.71 -12.03 11.49
CA VAL A 56 -7.45 -10.77 11.39
C VAL A 56 -8.93 -11.03 11.07
N GLU A 57 -9.22 -11.85 10.05
CA GLU A 57 -10.59 -12.20 9.67
C GLU A 57 -11.39 -12.78 10.85
N SER A 58 -10.76 -13.58 11.70
CA SER A 58 -11.41 -14.18 12.88
C SER A 58 -11.83 -13.17 13.96
N GLN A 59 -11.25 -11.97 13.96
CA GLN A 59 -11.62 -10.88 14.87
C GLN A 59 -12.79 -10.03 14.35
N LEU A 60 -13.15 -10.18 13.06
CA LEU A 60 -14.16 -9.35 12.42
C LEU A 60 -15.57 -9.85 12.69
N SER A 61 -16.50 -8.93 12.97
CA SER A 61 -17.92 -9.22 13.11
C SER A 61 -18.66 -9.36 11.78
N GLN A 62 -18.06 -8.87 10.69
CA GLN A 62 -18.60 -8.88 9.34
C GLN A 62 -17.51 -9.30 8.36
N LYS A 63 -17.90 -9.85 7.21
CA LYS A 63 -16.94 -10.24 6.17
C LYS A 63 -16.23 -9.03 5.59
N PRO A 64 -14.90 -9.07 5.43
CA PRO A 64 -14.17 -8.05 4.70
C PRO A 64 -14.56 -8.08 3.22
N VAL A 65 -14.53 -6.92 2.57
CA VAL A 65 -14.86 -6.79 1.14
C VAL A 65 -13.64 -6.86 0.24
N ALA A 66 -12.44 -6.64 0.80
CA ALA A 66 -11.18 -6.66 0.08
C ALA A 66 -10.00 -6.85 1.03
N ILE A 67 -8.85 -7.22 0.45
CA ILE A 67 -7.52 -7.05 1.03
C ILE A 67 -6.83 -5.93 0.26
N SER A 68 -6.22 -4.96 0.95
CA SER A 68 -5.49 -3.86 0.30
C SER A 68 -4.25 -3.50 1.09
N PHE A 69 -3.09 -3.50 0.43
CA PHE A 69 -1.82 -3.23 1.11
C PHE A 69 -0.74 -2.69 0.18
N ALA A 70 0.28 -2.11 0.81
CA ALA A 70 1.51 -1.74 0.16
C ALA A 70 2.48 -2.91 0.09
N PHE A 71 3.16 -3.07 -1.05
CA PHE A 71 4.28 -4.00 -1.18
C PHE A 71 5.38 -3.34 -2.02
N PRO A 72 6.66 -3.50 -1.65
CA PRO A 72 7.75 -2.89 -2.40
C PRO A 72 7.81 -3.44 -3.84
N GLY A 73 8.35 -2.63 -4.76
CA GLY A 73 8.59 -3.01 -6.16
C GLY A 73 10.05 -3.37 -6.43
N PRO A 74 10.35 -3.88 -7.65
CA PRO A 74 9.49 -3.87 -8.84
C PRO A 74 8.36 -4.89 -8.82
N ALA A 75 7.21 -4.50 -9.37
CA ALA A 75 6.02 -5.36 -9.44
C ALA A 75 5.10 -4.93 -10.60
N ASP A 76 4.34 -5.86 -11.13
CA ASP A 76 3.11 -5.56 -11.87
C ASP A 76 1.95 -5.48 -10.86
N TYR A 77 1.74 -4.28 -10.32
CA TYR A 77 0.72 -4.07 -9.29
C TYR A 77 -0.70 -4.29 -9.79
N ARG A 78 -0.96 -4.07 -11.09
CA ARG A 78 -2.28 -4.31 -11.69
C ARG A 78 -2.60 -5.79 -11.74
N ALA A 79 -1.61 -6.63 -12.06
CA ALA A 79 -1.75 -8.08 -12.06
C ALA A 79 -1.55 -8.70 -10.66
N GLY A 80 -1.07 -7.93 -9.69
CA GLY A 80 -0.72 -8.43 -8.36
C GLY A 80 0.50 -9.36 -8.37
N ILE A 81 1.43 -9.17 -9.34
CA ILE A 81 2.64 -9.99 -9.48
C ILE A 81 3.83 -9.20 -8.93
N ILE A 82 4.42 -9.71 -7.87
CA ILE A 82 5.59 -9.13 -7.22
C ILE A 82 6.85 -9.67 -7.89
N GLY A 83 7.73 -8.78 -8.34
CA GLY A 83 8.98 -9.13 -9.03
C GLY A 83 10.16 -9.39 -8.09
N ASP A 84 11.37 -9.29 -8.63
CA ASP A 84 12.60 -9.53 -7.91
C ASP A 84 12.89 -8.43 -6.88
N LEU A 85 12.83 -8.76 -5.61
CA LEU A 85 13.04 -7.84 -4.50
C LEU A 85 14.30 -8.21 -3.71
N PRO A 86 15.21 -7.27 -3.44
CA PRO A 86 16.38 -7.53 -2.60
C PRO A 86 16.01 -8.03 -1.19
N ASN A 87 14.94 -7.49 -0.61
CA ASN A 87 14.48 -7.81 0.74
C ASN A 87 13.60 -9.07 0.82
N PHE A 88 13.18 -9.61 -0.33
CA PHE A 88 12.39 -10.84 -0.45
C PHE A 88 13.01 -11.75 -1.52
N PRO A 89 14.19 -12.34 -1.25
CA PRO A 89 14.90 -13.13 -2.26
C PRO A 89 14.14 -14.37 -2.72
N SER A 90 13.19 -14.87 -1.93
CA SER A 90 12.31 -15.98 -2.30
C SER A 90 11.28 -15.61 -3.37
N PHE A 91 11.04 -14.31 -3.62
CA PHE A 91 10.14 -13.83 -4.67
C PHE A 91 10.81 -13.73 -6.05
N ARG A 92 12.08 -14.14 -6.14
CA ARG A 92 12.83 -14.12 -7.41
C ARG A 92 12.14 -14.93 -8.50
N GLY A 93 12.04 -14.33 -9.69
CA GLY A 93 11.31 -14.89 -10.83
C GLY A 93 9.83 -14.50 -10.89
N GLY A 94 9.36 -13.75 -9.90
CA GLY A 94 8.00 -13.25 -9.86
C GLY A 94 7.03 -14.18 -9.09
N VAL A 95 6.22 -13.58 -8.22
CA VAL A 95 5.20 -14.28 -7.42
C VAL A 95 3.83 -13.62 -7.67
N ALA A 96 2.86 -14.39 -8.12
CA ALA A 96 1.47 -13.95 -8.32
C ALA A 96 0.74 -13.82 -6.97
N LEU A 97 1.21 -12.88 -6.13
CA LEU A 97 0.76 -12.72 -4.74
C LEU A 97 -0.72 -12.31 -4.67
N GLY A 98 -1.16 -11.37 -5.52
CA GLY A 98 -2.56 -10.95 -5.58
C GLY A 98 -3.49 -12.14 -5.90
N PRO A 99 -3.33 -12.82 -7.05
CA PRO A 99 -4.10 -14.01 -7.39
C PRO A 99 -4.05 -15.12 -6.34
N PHE A 100 -2.89 -15.34 -5.70
CA PHE A 100 -2.76 -16.31 -4.61
C PHE A 100 -3.66 -15.97 -3.42
N LEU A 101 -3.65 -14.72 -2.97
CA LEU A 101 -4.49 -14.29 -1.86
C LEU A 101 -5.98 -14.26 -2.25
N GLU A 102 -6.32 -13.83 -3.47
CA GLU A 102 -7.70 -13.90 -3.98
C GLU A 102 -8.26 -15.31 -3.97
N ALA A 103 -7.46 -16.30 -4.40
CA ALA A 103 -7.84 -17.71 -4.38
C ALA A 103 -8.07 -18.24 -2.94
N ASN A 104 -7.31 -17.73 -1.96
CA ASN A 104 -7.44 -18.16 -0.56
C ASN A 104 -8.63 -17.51 0.18
N PHE A 105 -8.97 -16.26 -0.14
CA PHE A 105 -9.97 -15.48 0.62
C PHE A 105 -11.29 -15.27 -0.13
N GLY A 106 -11.32 -15.45 -1.45
CA GLY A 106 -12.51 -15.25 -2.28
C GLY A 106 -12.98 -13.80 -2.35
N ILE A 107 -12.08 -12.84 -2.10
CA ILE A 107 -12.33 -11.39 -2.17
C ILE A 107 -11.22 -10.72 -2.97
N PRO A 108 -11.48 -9.53 -3.58
CA PRO A 108 -10.48 -8.80 -4.35
C PRO A 108 -9.25 -8.42 -3.52
N VAL A 109 -8.08 -8.45 -4.17
CA VAL A 109 -6.79 -8.07 -3.56
C VAL A 109 -6.17 -6.92 -4.34
N PHE A 110 -5.90 -5.82 -3.66
CA PHE A 110 -5.29 -4.62 -4.23
C PHE A 110 -3.90 -4.43 -3.63
N ILE A 111 -2.89 -4.50 -4.47
CA ILE A 111 -1.49 -4.27 -4.09
C ILE A 111 -0.99 -3.04 -4.83
N ASN A 112 -0.22 -2.19 -4.17
CA ASN A 112 0.40 -1.05 -4.81
C ASN A 112 1.77 -0.77 -4.19
N ASN A 113 2.54 0.15 -4.81
CA ASN A 113 3.80 0.61 -4.25
C ASN A 113 3.57 1.40 -2.95
N ASP A 114 4.47 1.25 -1.98
CA ASP A 114 4.43 1.91 -0.68
C ASP A 114 4.47 3.45 -0.78
N GLY A 115 5.39 4.01 -1.57
CA GLY A 115 5.46 5.45 -1.81
C GLY A 115 4.24 6.00 -2.56
N ALA A 116 3.69 5.23 -3.49
CA ALA A 116 2.48 5.60 -4.21
C ALA A 116 1.25 5.62 -3.29
N LEU A 117 1.08 4.58 -2.45
CA LEU A 117 -0.02 4.53 -1.48
C LEU A 117 0.10 5.59 -0.39
N PHE A 118 1.33 5.91 0.07
CA PHE A 118 1.56 7.04 0.96
C PHE A 118 1.04 8.34 0.34
N ALA A 119 1.48 8.68 -0.88
CA ALA A 119 1.04 9.90 -1.55
C ALA A 119 -0.49 9.92 -1.77
N TYR A 120 -1.07 8.79 -2.11
CA TYR A 120 -2.52 8.65 -2.31
C TYR A 120 -3.29 8.84 -1.00
N GLY A 121 -2.84 8.24 0.09
CA GLY A 121 -3.42 8.42 1.42
C GLY A 121 -3.38 9.87 1.88
N GLU A 122 -2.25 10.57 1.70
CA GLU A 122 -2.10 11.99 2.02
C GLU A 122 -2.99 12.89 1.16
N ALA A 123 -3.26 12.49 -0.08
CA ALA A 123 -4.16 13.23 -0.96
C ALA A 123 -5.64 13.05 -0.60
N LEU A 124 -6.06 11.86 -0.16
CA LEU A 124 -7.47 11.57 0.10
C LEU A 124 -7.90 11.85 1.54
N ALA A 125 -7.04 11.61 2.52
CA ALA A 125 -7.39 11.60 3.93
C ALA A 125 -6.39 12.31 4.84
N GLY A 126 -5.22 12.68 4.35
CA GLY A 126 -4.12 13.27 5.12
C GLY A 126 -3.94 14.77 4.86
N MET A 127 -2.74 15.16 4.46
CA MET A 127 -2.28 16.54 4.35
C MET A 127 -3.12 17.40 3.40
N LEU A 128 -3.53 16.87 2.25
CA LEU A 128 -4.21 17.69 1.24
C LEU A 128 -5.60 18.17 1.70
N PRO A 129 -6.51 17.32 2.23
CA PRO A 129 -7.76 17.78 2.84
C PRO A 129 -7.53 18.68 4.05
N GLU A 130 -6.50 18.46 4.85
CA GLU A 130 -6.18 19.31 6.00
C GLU A 130 -5.80 20.72 5.54
N ILE A 131 -4.93 20.86 4.53
CA ILE A 131 -4.56 22.16 3.96
C ILE A 131 -5.79 22.88 3.41
N ASN A 132 -6.64 22.18 2.65
CA ASN A 132 -7.87 22.76 2.10
C ASN A 132 -8.82 23.27 3.20
N ASN A 133 -8.96 22.51 4.29
CA ASN A 133 -9.77 22.92 5.44
C ASN A 133 -9.17 24.15 6.16
N ARG A 134 -7.85 24.23 6.29
CA ARG A 134 -7.17 25.42 6.85
C ARG A 134 -7.37 26.66 5.96
N LEU A 135 -7.28 26.50 4.64
CA LEU A 135 -7.53 27.56 3.68
C LEU A 135 -8.97 28.07 3.76
N GLU A 136 -9.93 27.16 3.89
CA GLU A 136 -11.34 27.51 4.05
C GLU A 136 -11.58 28.31 5.34
N LYS A 137 -11.07 27.84 6.46
CA LYS A 137 -11.16 28.55 7.75
C LYS A 137 -10.50 29.92 7.72
N ALA A 138 -9.49 30.13 6.87
CA ALA A 138 -8.85 31.43 6.65
C ALA A 138 -9.57 32.30 5.63
N GLY A 139 -10.74 31.90 5.11
CA GLY A 139 -11.51 32.64 4.13
C GLY A 139 -10.91 32.63 2.71
N SER A 140 -9.96 31.76 2.44
CA SER A 140 -9.36 31.63 1.10
C SER A 140 -10.28 30.87 0.15
N THR A 141 -10.33 31.32 -1.10
CA THR A 141 -11.03 30.62 -2.20
C THR A 141 -10.17 29.55 -2.87
N LYS A 142 -8.87 29.48 -2.53
CA LYS A 142 -7.96 28.48 -3.09
C LYS A 142 -8.29 27.09 -2.57
N ARG A 143 -8.25 26.09 -3.47
CA ARG A 143 -8.33 24.67 -3.14
C ARG A 143 -7.31 23.92 -3.99
N TYR A 144 -6.61 22.98 -3.35
CA TYR A 144 -5.64 22.13 -4.02
C TYR A 144 -6.23 20.74 -4.25
N GLN A 145 -5.93 20.13 -5.41
CA GLN A 145 -6.40 18.82 -5.81
C GLN A 145 -5.26 17.90 -6.23
N ASN A 146 -4.05 18.44 -6.33
CA ASN A 146 -2.87 17.71 -6.76
C ASN A 146 -1.86 17.66 -5.62
N LEU A 147 -1.15 16.53 -5.52
CA LEU A 147 -0.15 16.30 -4.49
C LEU A 147 1.00 15.47 -5.07
N ILE A 148 2.22 15.82 -4.70
CA ILE A 148 3.39 14.96 -4.85
C ILE A 148 3.81 14.55 -3.44
N GLY A 149 3.72 13.26 -3.14
CA GLY A 149 4.23 12.67 -1.91
C GLY A 149 5.63 12.12 -2.12
N ILE A 150 6.52 12.35 -1.15
CA ILE A 150 7.91 11.88 -1.18
C ILE A 150 8.16 11.11 0.11
N THR A 151 8.72 9.91 -0.01
CA THR A 151 9.16 9.10 1.12
C THR A 151 10.68 8.97 1.13
N LEU A 152 11.29 9.24 2.28
CA LEU A 152 12.72 9.14 2.50
C LEU A 152 12.96 8.05 3.55
N GLY A 153 13.39 6.89 3.10
CA GLY A 153 13.68 5.74 3.93
C GLY A 153 14.90 5.00 3.41
N THR A 154 14.84 3.67 3.34
CA THR A 154 15.88 2.86 2.68
C THR A 154 16.07 3.25 1.23
N GLY A 155 14.98 3.69 0.57
CA GLY A 155 14.97 4.23 -0.79
C GLY A 155 14.35 5.63 -0.86
N PHE A 156 14.41 6.22 -2.04
CA PHE A 156 13.73 7.48 -2.40
C PHE A 156 12.45 7.13 -3.15
N GLY A 157 11.35 7.05 -2.42
CA GLY A 157 10.04 6.70 -2.97
C GLY A 157 9.10 7.90 -3.09
N GLY A 158 7.94 7.66 -3.65
CA GLY A 158 6.87 8.64 -3.71
C GLY A 158 5.77 8.30 -4.69
N GLY A 159 4.83 9.23 -4.82
CA GLY A 159 3.72 9.14 -5.75
C GLY A 159 3.22 10.52 -6.16
N VAL A 160 2.51 10.55 -7.26
CA VAL A 160 1.90 11.77 -7.82
C VAL A 160 0.39 11.56 -7.88
N VAL A 161 -0.36 12.49 -7.31
CA VAL A 161 -1.83 12.49 -7.37
C VAL A 161 -2.29 13.72 -8.13
N ILE A 162 -3.12 13.52 -9.13
CA ILE A 162 -3.68 14.58 -9.98
C ILE A 162 -5.19 14.48 -9.96
N ASN A 163 -5.87 15.58 -9.57
CA ASN A 163 -7.33 15.63 -9.44
C ASN A 163 -7.93 14.49 -8.58
N GLY A 164 -7.22 14.11 -7.52
CA GLY A 164 -7.65 13.04 -6.62
C GLY A 164 -7.35 11.62 -7.11
N GLU A 165 -6.72 11.45 -8.27
CA GLU A 165 -6.37 10.16 -8.85
C GLU A 165 -4.85 9.95 -8.82
N LEU A 166 -4.43 8.74 -8.44
CA LEU A 166 -3.03 8.36 -8.46
C LEU A 166 -2.52 8.22 -9.91
N LEU A 167 -1.42 8.90 -10.23
CA LEU A 167 -0.80 8.81 -11.54
C LEU A 167 -0.01 7.51 -11.67
N TYR A 168 -0.56 6.55 -12.40
CA TYR A 168 0.12 5.29 -12.68
C TYR A 168 1.09 5.39 -13.86
N GLY A 169 0.77 6.18 -14.89
CA GLY A 169 1.46 6.15 -16.19
C GLY A 169 1.18 4.84 -16.96
N ASP A 170 1.73 4.73 -18.15
CA ASP A 170 1.46 3.60 -19.06
C ASP A 170 2.06 2.28 -18.55
N ASN A 171 3.16 2.36 -17.81
CA ASN A 171 3.91 1.22 -17.29
C ASN A 171 3.90 1.13 -15.75
N GLN A 172 2.93 1.75 -15.10
CA GLN A 172 2.78 1.81 -13.65
C GLN A 172 3.96 2.47 -12.90
N SER A 173 4.77 3.27 -13.59
CA SER A 173 5.94 3.96 -13.02
C SER A 173 5.75 5.47 -12.88
N GLY A 174 4.52 5.97 -12.93
CA GLY A 174 4.20 7.40 -12.93
C GLY A 174 4.70 8.19 -11.72
N GLY A 175 4.94 7.51 -10.59
CA GLY A 175 5.49 8.11 -9.37
C GLY A 175 6.84 7.53 -8.94
N SER A 176 7.55 6.83 -9.81
CA SER A 176 8.82 6.13 -9.50
C SER A 176 9.98 7.10 -9.34
N LEU A 177 9.97 7.90 -8.28
CA LEU A 177 10.98 8.94 -8.02
C LEU A 177 12.39 8.36 -7.81
N TRP A 178 12.50 7.11 -7.39
CA TRP A 178 13.78 6.40 -7.25
C TRP A 178 14.56 6.27 -8.57
N CYS A 179 13.89 6.41 -9.72
CA CYS A 179 14.52 6.44 -11.04
C CYS A 179 15.16 7.78 -11.37
N LEU A 180 14.93 8.83 -10.56
CA LEU A 180 15.47 10.17 -10.83
C LEU A 180 16.97 10.18 -10.57
N ARG A 181 17.74 10.47 -11.63
CA ARG A 181 19.19 10.53 -11.56
C ARG A 181 19.65 11.91 -11.08
N ASN A 182 20.50 11.93 -10.07
CA ASN A 182 21.22 13.13 -9.69
C ASN A 182 22.36 13.39 -10.67
N LYS A 183 22.37 14.53 -11.39
CA LYS A 183 23.43 14.88 -12.33
C LYS A 183 24.78 15.14 -11.65
N LYS A 184 24.79 15.57 -10.39
CA LYS A 184 26.00 15.88 -9.63
C LYS A 184 26.60 14.63 -8.97
N TYR A 185 25.75 13.68 -8.59
CA TYR A 185 26.12 12.42 -7.95
C TYR A 185 25.43 11.28 -8.69
N PRO A 186 26.03 10.79 -9.79
CA PRO A 186 25.37 9.84 -10.69
C PRO A 186 25.34 8.37 -10.22
N GLU A 187 25.90 8.07 -9.05
CA GLU A 187 25.98 6.72 -8.48
C GLU A 187 24.69 6.32 -7.75
#